data_c34198f220d750cf1461e65fc38c36db
#
_entry.id   c34198f220d750cf1461e65fc38c36db
#
_cell.length_a   1.000
_cell.length_b   1.000
_cell.length_c   1.000
_cell.angle_alpha   90.00
_cell.angle_beta   90.00
_cell.angle_gamma   90.00
#
_symmetry.space_group_name_H-M   'P 1'
#
loop_
_entity.id
_entity.type
_entity.pdbx_description
1 polymer ?
#
loop_
_entity_poly.entity_id
_entity_poly.type
_entity_poly.pdbx_seq_one_letter_code
_entity_poly.pdbx_strand_id
1 'polypeptide(L)'
;MKIKIIVILSFVFIQSCGVFNRIPSSQNNACDILDHRSSWKRAVNYTNKKWGVSPALQLAFIKTESNFRARAKTPRKFFLGILPTGRISSAYGYAQALDGTWDWYKKDSGNRNASRTDFSDSSDFIGWYVDQTNKKIKISKSDVYRQYLAYHQGHAGYKSGRYK
;
A
#
# COMPACT_ATOMS: atom_id res chain seq x y z
N MET A 1 -29.77 -26.24 -55.54
CA MET A 1 -29.74 -26.58 -54.11
C MET A 1 -28.80 -25.57 -53.42
N LYS A 2 -29.34 -24.55 -52.75
CA LYS A 2 -28.55 -23.46 -52.14
C LYS A 2 -28.37 -23.78 -50.64
N ILE A 3 -27.15 -24.10 -50.23
CA ILE A 3 -26.79 -24.34 -48.83
C ILE A 3 -26.65 -22.96 -48.16
N LYS A 4 -27.54 -22.64 -47.22
CA LYS A 4 -27.42 -21.47 -46.35
C LYS A 4 -26.51 -21.84 -45.18
N ILE A 5 -25.31 -21.26 -45.17
CA ILE A 5 -24.38 -21.34 -44.02
C ILE A 5 -24.89 -20.36 -42.97
N ILE A 6 -25.41 -20.89 -41.85
CA ILE A 6 -25.76 -20.11 -40.68
C ILE A 6 -24.49 -19.99 -39.83
N VAL A 7 -23.87 -18.79 -39.83
CA VAL A 7 -22.76 -18.49 -38.95
C VAL A 7 -23.39 -18.10 -37.60
N ILE A 8 -23.32 -19.02 -36.65
CA ILE A 8 -23.68 -18.75 -35.23
C ILE A 8 -22.49 -18.02 -34.62
N LEU A 9 -22.63 -16.71 -34.46
CA LEU A 9 -21.68 -15.86 -33.74
C LEU A 9 -21.88 -16.10 -32.24
N SER A 10 -21.13 -17.03 -31.65
CA SER A 10 -21.09 -17.21 -30.20
C SER A 10 -20.44 -15.99 -29.53
N PHE A 11 -21.22 -15.07 -29.01
CA PHE A 11 -20.78 -13.98 -28.15
C PHE A 11 -20.42 -14.60 -26.78
N VAL A 12 -19.15 -14.95 -26.59
CA VAL A 12 -18.61 -15.28 -25.27
C VAL A 12 -18.51 -13.98 -24.49
N PHE A 13 -19.50 -13.73 -23.64
CA PHE A 13 -19.42 -12.71 -22.61
C PHE A 13 -18.34 -13.13 -21.61
N ILE A 14 -17.12 -12.63 -21.80
CA ILE A 14 -16.08 -12.68 -20.79
C ILE A 14 -16.53 -11.66 -19.71
N GLN A 15 -17.28 -12.13 -18.73
CA GLN A 15 -17.50 -11.38 -17.50
C GLN A 15 -16.18 -11.33 -16.75
N SER A 16 -15.35 -10.35 -17.08
CA SER A 16 -14.22 -9.96 -16.27
C SER A 16 -14.77 -9.49 -14.93
N CYS A 17 -14.77 -10.38 -13.93
CA CYS A 17 -14.88 -9.99 -12.53
C CYS A 17 -13.66 -9.15 -12.17
N GLY A 18 -13.65 -7.90 -12.64
CA GLY A 18 -12.74 -6.88 -12.14
C GLY A 18 -13.07 -6.68 -10.66
N VAL A 19 -12.31 -7.31 -9.78
CA VAL A 19 -12.27 -6.91 -8.36
C VAL A 19 -11.74 -5.47 -8.36
N PHE A 20 -12.65 -4.54 -8.54
CA PHE A 20 -12.33 -3.12 -8.43
C PHE A 20 -11.86 -2.89 -6.99
N ASN A 21 -10.59 -2.59 -6.81
CA ASN A 21 -10.04 -2.00 -5.60
C ASN A 21 -10.64 -0.59 -5.41
N ARG A 22 -11.97 -0.54 -5.17
CA ARG A 22 -12.67 0.71 -4.92
C ARG A 22 -12.17 1.29 -3.62
N ILE A 23 -11.84 2.58 -3.64
CA ILE A 23 -11.56 3.36 -2.44
C ILE A 23 -12.78 3.26 -1.52
N PRO A 24 -12.61 3.03 -0.19
CA PRO A 24 -13.74 3.02 0.74
C PRO A 24 -14.53 4.32 0.67
N SER A 25 -15.85 4.23 0.67
CA SER A 25 -16.75 5.40 0.66
C SER A 25 -16.65 6.21 1.95
N SER A 26 -16.51 5.53 3.09
CA SER A 26 -16.18 6.15 4.38
C SER A 26 -14.72 5.84 4.71
N GLN A 27 -13.92 6.88 4.97
CA GLN A 27 -12.49 6.76 5.26
C GLN A 27 -12.12 7.34 6.62
N ASN A 28 -13.10 7.79 7.40
CA ASN A 28 -12.89 8.47 8.66
C ASN A 28 -13.03 7.53 9.86
N ASN A 29 -13.62 6.34 9.64
CA ASN A 29 -13.83 5.33 10.66
C ASN A 29 -13.21 4.01 10.23
N ALA A 30 -12.26 3.49 11.02
CA ALA A 30 -11.58 2.23 10.75
C ALA A 30 -12.56 1.03 10.76
N CYS A 31 -13.61 1.07 11.58
CA CYS A 31 -14.63 0.02 11.62
C CYS A 31 -15.39 -0.03 10.30
N ASP A 32 -15.85 1.12 9.79
CA ASP A 32 -16.58 1.21 8.51
C ASP A 32 -15.74 0.68 7.34
N ILE A 33 -14.45 1.04 7.31
CA ILE A 33 -13.52 0.54 6.30
C ILE A 33 -13.43 -0.99 6.31
N LEU A 34 -13.30 -1.57 7.50
CA LEU A 34 -13.05 -2.99 7.69
C LEU A 34 -14.34 -3.84 7.58
N ASP A 35 -15.50 -3.31 7.93
CA ASP A 35 -16.77 -4.02 7.82
C ASP A 35 -17.20 -4.20 6.37
N HIS A 36 -16.90 -3.23 5.50
CA HIS A 36 -17.14 -3.34 4.07
C HIS A 36 -16.05 -4.10 3.30
N ARG A 37 -14.94 -4.50 3.96
CA ARG A 37 -13.78 -5.12 3.34
C ARG A 37 -13.22 -6.27 4.19
N SER A 38 -13.90 -7.41 4.19
CA SER A 38 -13.50 -8.59 4.97
C SER A 38 -12.05 -9.06 4.70
N SER A 39 -11.57 -8.92 3.45
CA SER A 39 -10.18 -9.23 3.10
C SER A 39 -9.19 -8.27 3.78
N TRP A 40 -9.50 -6.98 3.86
CA TRP A 40 -8.68 -6.00 4.55
C TRP A 40 -8.68 -6.23 6.06
N LYS A 41 -9.85 -6.55 6.63
CA LYS A 41 -9.97 -6.92 8.05
C LYS A 41 -9.07 -8.11 8.41
N ARG A 42 -9.05 -9.13 7.56
CA ARG A 42 -8.14 -10.27 7.75
C ARG A 42 -6.67 -9.85 7.64
N ALA A 43 -6.31 -9.03 6.66
CA ALA A 43 -4.95 -8.56 6.44
C ALA A 43 -4.41 -7.77 7.64
N VAL A 44 -5.14 -6.74 8.11
CA VAL A 44 -4.68 -5.92 9.25
C VAL A 44 -4.62 -6.71 10.55
N ASN A 45 -5.51 -7.67 10.76
CA ASN A 45 -5.49 -8.54 11.92
C ASN A 45 -4.32 -9.54 11.88
N TYR A 46 -3.99 -10.07 10.70
CA TYR A 46 -2.81 -10.91 10.49
C TYR A 46 -1.54 -10.13 10.81
N THR A 47 -1.40 -8.93 10.26
CA THR A 47 -0.28 -8.01 10.51
C THR A 47 -0.16 -7.66 12.00
N ASN A 48 -1.28 -7.40 12.67
CA ASN A 48 -1.30 -7.15 14.12
C ASN A 48 -0.75 -8.36 14.90
N LYS A 49 -1.22 -9.55 14.56
CA LYS A 49 -0.75 -10.81 15.17
C LYS A 49 0.75 -11.03 14.98
N LYS A 50 1.24 -10.76 13.78
CA LYS A 50 2.64 -11.00 13.37
C LYS A 50 3.61 -9.97 13.94
N TRP A 51 3.25 -8.69 13.90
CA TRP A 51 4.16 -7.58 14.21
C TRP A 51 3.78 -6.78 15.46
N GLY A 52 2.61 -7.03 16.06
CA GLY A 52 2.13 -6.27 17.21
C GLY A 52 1.75 -4.83 16.88
N VAL A 53 1.30 -4.56 15.66
CA VAL A 53 0.94 -3.22 15.16
C VAL A 53 -0.55 -3.12 14.98
N SER A 54 -1.21 -2.17 15.64
CA SER A 54 -2.66 -2.05 15.66
C SER A 54 -3.26 -1.83 14.26
N PRO A 55 -4.44 -2.40 13.96
CA PRO A 55 -5.15 -2.14 12.71
C PRO A 55 -5.37 -0.66 12.42
N ALA A 56 -5.66 0.14 13.46
CA ALA A 56 -5.88 1.58 13.33
C ALA A 56 -4.62 2.32 12.81
N LEU A 57 -3.43 1.97 13.31
CA LEU A 57 -2.16 2.54 12.85
C LEU A 57 -1.91 2.18 11.38
N GLN A 58 -2.10 0.91 11.01
CA GLN A 58 -1.90 0.44 9.64
C GLN A 58 -2.80 1.18 8.65
N LEU A 59 -4.09 1.32 8.97
CA LEU A 59 -5.06 2.05 8.16
C LEU A 59 -4.74 3.55 8.08
N ALA A 60 -4.31 4.17 9.20
CA ALA A 60 -3.91 5.56 9.23
C ALA A 60 -2.73 5.83 8.29
N PHE A 61 -1.72 4.96 8.27
CA PHE A 61 -0.59 5.08 7.35
C PHE A 61 -1.05 4.94 5.89
N ILE A 62 -1.82 3.90 5.55
CA ILE A 62 -2.33 3.70 4.19
C ILE A 62 -3.21 4.89 3.74
N LYS A 63 -4.04 5.42 4.63
CA LYS A 63 -4.84 6.61 4.35
C LYS A 63 -3.97 7.81 4.00
N THR A 64 -2.98 8.10 4.84
CA THR A 64 -2.10 9.26 4.68
C THR A 64 -1.22 9.14 3.43
N GLU A 65 -0.67 7.94 3.16
CA GLU A 65 0.26 7.71 2.05
C GLU A 65 -0.42 7.67 0.68
N SER A 66 -1.56 7.03 0.57
CA SER A 66 -2.20 6.75 -0.72
C SER A 66 -3.68 7.09 -0.81
N ASN A 67 -4.30 7.43 0.31
CA ASN A 67 -5.76 7.52 0.40
C ASN A 67 -6.43 6.22 -0.11
N PHE A 68 -5.92 5.06 0.32
CA PHE A 68 -6.36 3.72 -0.10
C PHE A 68 -6.28 3.44 -1.61
N ARG A 69 -5.45 4.15 -2.35
CA ARG A 69 -5.27 3.92 -3.79
C ARG A 69 -4.16 2.92 -4.05
N ALA A 70 -4.53 1.74 -4.56
CA ALA A 70 -3.60 0.64 -4.83
C ALA A 70 -2.42 1.02 -5.75
N ARG A 71 -2.64 1.95 -6.69
CA ARG A 71 -1.65 2.35 -7.69
C ARG A 71 -1.25 3.82 -7.56
N ALA A 72 -1.27 4.34 -6.33
CA ALA A 72 -0.80 5.70 -6.06
C ALA A 72 0.67 5.84 -6.47
N LYS A 73 0.99 6.97 -7.09
CA LYS A 73 2.32 7.30 -7.59
C LYS A 73 2.62 8.76 -7.27
N THR A 74 3.89 9.08 -7.03
CA THR A 74 4.34 10.47 -6.88
C THR A 74 4.15 11.27 -8.16
N PRO A 75 4.01 12.61 -8.08
CA PRO A 75 3.93 13.49 -9.23
C PRO A 75 5.10 13.31 -10.20
N ARG A 76 4.87 13.66 -11.46
CA ARG A 76 5.95 13.72 -12.45
C ARG A 76 6.77 15.01 -12.28
N LYS A 77 8.06 14.91 -12.56
CA LYS A 77 8.92 16.07 -12.79
C LYS A 77 8.81 16.49 -14.25
N PHE A 78 8.92 17.79 -14.49
CA PHE A 78 8.91 18.35 -15.83
C PHE A 78 10.16 19.20 -16.04
N PHE A 79 10.82 19.01 -17.16
CA PHE A 79 11.87 19.92 -17.64
C PHE A 79 11.20 21.09 -18.36
N LEU A 80 11.56 22.32 -18.00
CA LEU A 80 10.94 23.56 -18.49
C LEU A 80 9.40 23.59 -18.36
N GLY A 81 8.83 22.84 -17.41
CA GLY A 81 7.39 22.78 -17.22
C GLY A 81 6.60 21.97 -18.25
N ILE A 82 7.24 21.45 -19.29
CA ILE A 82 6.57 20.84 -20.46
C ILE A 82 6.95 19.36 -20.63
N LEU A 83 8.25 19.05 -20.59
CA LEU A 83 8.74 17.69 -20.89
C LEU A 83 8.82 16.83 -19.62
N PRO A 84 8.07 15.69 -19.52
CA PRO A 84 8.12 14.82 -18.35
C PRO A 84 9.48 14.09 -18.29
N THR A 85 10.21 14.29 -17.19
CA THR A 85 11.56 13.71 -16.96
C THR A 85 11.58 12.59 -15.91
N GLY A 86 10.44 12.06 -15.55
CA GLY A 86 10.32 11.00 -14.53
C GLY A 86 9.44 11.39 -13.36
N ARG A 87 9.67 10.78 -12.20
CA ARG A 87 8.90 11.04 -10.97
C ARG A 87 9.77 11.61 -9.88
N ILE A 88 9.16 12.28 -8.90
CA ILE A 88 9.86 12.87 -7.75
C ILE A 88 10.57 11.79 -6.94
N SER A 89 9.96 10.61 -6.81
CA SER A 89 10.52 9.44 -6.12
C SER A 89 9.96 8.13 -6.68
N SER A 90 10.53 7.00 -6.26
CA SER A 90 10.05 5.65 -6.59
C SER A 90 8.89 5.18 -5.71
N ALA A 91 8.34 6.03 -4.82
CA ALA A 91 7.22 5.69 -3.95
C ALA A 91 6.00 5.23 -4.75
N TYR A 92 5.43 4.08 -4.34
CA TYR A 92 4.36 3.44 -5.09
C TYR A 92 3.43 2.61 -4.20
N GLY A 93 2.16 2.52 -4.64
CA GLY A 93 1.17 1.62 -4.06
C GLY A 93 0.51 2.16 -2.79
N TYR A 94 -0.13 1.27 -2.05
CA TYR A 94 -0.87 1.61 -0.82
C TYR A 94 0.01 2.27 0.23
N ALA A 95 1.21 1.75 0.45
CA ALA A 95 2.13 2.17 1.50
C ALA A 95 3.16 3.20 1.02
N GLN A 96 3.15 3.63 -0.24
CA GLN A 96 4.12 4.55 -0.84
C GLN A 96 5.59 4.19 -0.54
N ALA A 97 5.86 2.88 -0.42
CA ALA A 97 7.21 2.40 -0.18
C ALA A 97 8.13 2.71 -1.36
N LEU A 98 9.36 3.18 -1.05
CA LEU A 98 10.43 3.34 -2.03
C LEU A 98 10.95 1.97 -2.47
N ASP A 99 11.51 1.87 -3.70
CA ASP A 99 12.03 0.62 -4.25
C ASP A 99 13.01 -0.08 -3.30
N GLY A 100 14.05 0.62 -2.84
CA GLY A 100 15.04 0.03 -1.95
C GLY A 100 14.48 -0.39 -0.58
N THR A 101 13.49 0.34 -0.04
CA THR A 101 12.84 -0.05 1.22
C THR A 101 11.95 -1.28 1.03
N TRP A 102 11.28 -1.36 -0.11
CA TRP A 102 10.45 -2.52 -0.45
C TRP A 102 11.28 -3.78 -0.69
N ASP A 103 12.43 -3.64 -1.35
CA ASP A 103 13.36 -4.76 -1.57
C ASP A 103 13.98 -5.24 -0.25
N TRP A 104 14.32 -4.32 0.65
CA TRP A 104 14.75 -4.69 1.99
C TRP A 104 13.65 -5.46 2.75
N TYR A 105 12.40 -4.98 2.72
CA TYR A 105 11.28 -5.71 3.31
C TYR A 105 11.13 -7.11 2.74
N LYS A 106 11.12 -7.28 1.42
CA LYS A 106 10.97 -8.59 0.78
C LYS A 106 12.07 -9.58 1.21
N LYS A 107 13.29 -9.08 1.33
CA LYS A 107 14.44 -9.88 1.76
C LYS A 107 14.35 -10.25 3.24
N ASP A 108 14.04 -9.29 4.10
CA ASP A 108 14.06 -9.44 5.56
C ASP A 108 12.85 -10.24 6.08
N SER A 109 11.67 -10.01 5.52
CA SER A 109 10.43 -10.71 5.90
C SER A 109 10.26 -12.09 5.24
N GLY A 110 11.05 -12.40 4.22
CA GLY A 110 10.88 -13.59 3.39
C GLY A 110 9.75 -13.53 2.37
N ASN A 111 8.96 -12.45 2.32
CA ASN A 111 7.84 -12.28 1.37
C ASN A 111 8.33 -11.80 -0.01
N ARG A 112 9.04 -12.67 -0.72
CA ARG A 112 9.71 -12.33 -1.99
C ARG A 112 8.75 -11.89 -3.10
N ASN A 113 7.51 -12.39 -3.09
CA ASN A 113 6.51 -12.13 -4.11
C ASN A 113 5.56 -10.97 -3.76
N ALA A 114 5.83 -10.24 -2.68
CA ALA A 114 5.00 -9.13 -2.23
C ALA A 114 4.82 -8.06 -3.31
N SER A 115 3.58 -7.54 -3.42
CA SER A 115 3.20 -6.47 -4.35
C SER A 115 2.77 -5.20 -3.61
N ARG A 116 3.34 -4.05 -3.96
CA ARG A 116 2.95 -2.75 -3.41
C ARG A 116 1.50 -2.34 -3.73
N THR A 117 0.87 -3.02 -4.68
CA THR A 117 -0.54 -2.81 -5.07
C THR A 117 -1.51 -3.77 -4.40
N ASP A 118 -0.99 -4.76 -3.65
CA ASP A 118 -1.78 -5.63 -2.80
C ASP A 118 -1.91 -5.02 -1.40
N PHE A 119 -3.14 -5.02 -0.86
CA PHE A 119 -3.41 -4.42 0.44
C PHE A 119 -2.81 -5.23 1.59
N SER A 120 -2.84 -6.57 1.50
CA SER A 120 -2.30 -7.45 2.54
C SER A 120 -0.79 -7.31 2.65
N ASP A 121 -0.09 -7.30 1.51
CA ASP A 121 1.35 -7.10 1.46
C ASP A 121 1.76 -5.71 1.96
N SER A 122 0.98 -4.68 1.60
CA SER A 122 1.24 -3.31 2.06
C SER A 122 0.98 -3.15 3.55
N SER A 123 -0.03 -3.82 4.09
CA SER A 123 -0.32 -3.88 5.52
C SER A 123 0.82 -4.59 6.28
N ASP A 124 1.28 -5.76 5.78
CA ASP A 124 2.41 -6.51 6.36
C ASP A 124 3.71 -5.68 6.32
N PHE A 125 3.97 -4.97 5.22
CA PHE A 125 5.08 -4.04 5.10
C PHE A 125 5.05 -2.93 6.17
N ILE A 126 3.90 -2.31 6.39
CA ILE A 126 3.77 -1.27 7.44
C ILE A 126 4.05 -1.87 8.81
N GLY A 127 3.48 -3.05 9.10
CA GLY A 127 3.74 -3.74 10.36
C GLY A 127 5.22 -4.04 10.57
N TRP A 128 5.87 -4.57 9.55
CA TRP A 128 7.32 -4.83 9.54
C TRP A 128 8.14 -3.54 9.74
N TYR A 129 7.80 -2.45 9.04
CA TYR A 129 8.54 -1.20 9.15
C TYR A 129 8.45 -0.59 10.55
N VAL A 130 7.26 -0.61 11.15
CA VAL A 130 7.03 -0.17 12.54
C VAL A 130 7.82 -1.02 13.53
N ASP A 131 7.91 -2.34 13.31
CA ASP A 131 8.74 -3.24 14.10
C ASP A 131 10.24 -2.93 13.95
N GLN A 132 10.72 -2.69 12.72
CA GLN A 132 12.09 -2.23 12.47
C GLN A 132 12.39 -0.89 13.13
N THR A 133 11.44 0.04 13.12
CA THR A 133 11.54 1.33 13.80
C THR A 133 11.68 1.15 15.31
N ASN A 134 10.86 0.29 15.90
CA ASN A 134 10.96 -0.03 17.33
C ASN A 134 12.33 -0.66 17.68
N LYS A 135 12.78 -1.63 16.88
CA LYS A 135 14.08 -2.31 17.10
C LYS A 135 15.28 -1.38 16.96
N LYS A 136 15.30 -0.52 15.91
CA LYS A 136 16.47 0.29 15.53
C LYS A 136 16.58 1.63 16.26
N ILE A 137 15.45 2.27 16.55
CA ILE A 137 15.44 3.62 17.14
C ILE A 137 14.56 3.73 18.39
N LYS A 138 14.07 2.60 18.90
CA LYS A 138 13.39 2.47 20.19
C LYS A 138 12.09 3.29 20.34
N ILE A 139 11.41 3.57 19.23
CA ILE A 139 10.08 4.18 19.25
C ILE A 139 9.04 3.10 19.55
N SER A 140 8.16 3.34 20.53
CA SER A 140 7.05 2.42 20.83
C SER A 140 6.17 2.20 19.60
N LYS A 141 5.71 0.96 19.38
CA LYS A 141 4.76 0.61 18.31
C LYS A 141 3.40 1.31 18.46
N SER A 142 3.07 1.76 19.69
CA SER A 142 1.85 2.53 19.97
C SER A 142 2.00 4.04 19.80
N ASP A 143 3.23 4.54 19.62
CA ASP A 143 3.50 5.96 19.38
C ASP A 143 3.30 6.27 17.88
N VAL A 144 2.05 6.43 17.49
CA VAL A 144 1.65 6.61 16.08
C VAL A 144 2.37 7.81 15.45
N TYR A 145 2.47 8.91 16.19
CA TYR A 145 3.07 10.14 15.67
C TYR A 145 4.55 9.98 15.34
N ARG A 146 5.36 9.50 16.30
CA ARG A 146 6.79 9.29 16.06
C ARG A 146 7.06 8.14 15.08
N GLN A 147 6.23 7.11 15.08
CA GLN A 147 6.30 6.04 14.08
C GLN A 147 6.07 6.59 12.67
N TYR A 148 5.07 7.47 12.50
CA TYR A 148 4.82 8.08 11.19
C TYR A 148 5.94 9.03 10.76
N LEU A 149 6.49 9.84 11.67
CA LEU A 149 7.66 10.68 11.37
C LEU A 149 8.86 9.85 10.90
N ALA A 150 9.15 8.74 11.58
CA ALA A 150 10.22 7.83 11.20
C ALA A 150 9.95 7.11 9.86
N TYR A 151 8.68 6.83 9.57
CA TYR A 151 8.25 6.27 8.29
C TYR A 151 8.48 7.25 7.14
N HIS A 152 8.00 8.47 7.29
CA HIS A 152 8.07 9.51 6.26
C HIS A 152 9.52 9.99 5.98
N GLN A 153 10.34 10.15 7.02
CA GLN A 153 11.72 10.65 6.90
C GLN A 153 12.75 9.54 6.67
N GLY A 154 12.35 8.28 6.87
CA GLY A 154 13.27 7.16 7.02
C GLY A 154 14.05 7.22 8.35
N HIS A 155 14.58 6.09 8.80
CA HIS A 155 15.27 5.99 10.11
C HIS A 155 16.45 6.97 10.25
N ALA A 156 17.24 7.15 9.18
CA ALA A 156 18.37 8.10 9.18
C ALA A 156 17.90 9.56 9.26
N GLY A 157 16.87 9.92 8.48
CA GLY A 157 16.28 11.26 8.50
C GLY A 157 15.64 11.60 9.85
N TYR A 158 14.98 10.64 10.48
CA TYR A 158 14.44 10.81 11.82
C TYR A 158 15.56 11.06 12.85
N LYS A 159 16.60 10.22 12.86
CA LYS A 159 17.74 10.37 13.79
C LYS A 159 18.47 11.72 13.63
N SER A 160 18.57 12.24 12.41
CA SER A 160 19.20 13.56 12.15
C SER A 160 18.31 14.75 12.48
N GLY A 161 17.07 14.54 12.93
CA GLY A 161 16.13 15.60 13.24
C GLY A 161 15.56 16.34 12.02
N ARG A 162 15.61 15.76 10.84
CA ARG A 162 15.13 16.38 9.57
C ARG A 162 13.64 16.75 9.59
N TYR A 163 12.88 16.22 10.55
CA TYR A 163 11.45 16.49 10.76
C TYR A 163 11.16 17.72 11.64
N LYS A 164 12.18 18.39 12.16
CA LYS A 164 12.07 19.56 13.07
C LYS A 164 11.95 20.89 12.27
#